data_81b934998db8ffdde7c452291338fdd3
#
_entry.id   81b934998db8ffdde7c452291338fdd3
#
_cell.length_a   1.000
_cell.length_b   1.000
_cell.length_c   1.000
_cell.angle_alpha   90.00
_cell.angle_beta   90.00
_cell.angle_gamma   90.00
#
_symmetry.space_group_name_H-M   'P 1'
#
loop_
_entity.id
_entity.type
_entity.pdbx_description
1 polymer ?
#
loop_
_entity_poly.entity_id
_entity_poly.type
_entity_poly.pdbx_seq_one_letter_code
_entity_poly.pdbx_strand_id
1 'polypeptide(L)'
;KFKAWGLLALLVLLLLGQTRFAVLFNEQTGEFTSALAARDEERFWASIKYCLWLLLAALPIYALYYFVRDTLGLYWRRWLTHRFLDSYFSHRHFYELNANAGIDNPDQRIAEDINTFTQRSLYFLLIFIGSVLQLVAFSAVLWAISRELVYFLTFYATAGTLITIFVFGNRLMNLNFHQLRREADFRFGLVRIRENAESIALYRGEAQELQQV
;
A
#
# COMPACT_ATOMS: atom_id res chain seq x y z
N LYS A 1 4.44 8.55 -22.82
CA LYS A 1 5.68 8.29 -22.03
C LYS A 1 6.07 9.51 -21.18
N PHE A 2 6.19 10.73 -21.74
CA PHE A 2 6.59 11.94 -20.99
C PHE A 2 5.69 12.26 -19.79
N LYS A 3 4.37 12.11 -19.93
CA LYS A 3 3.41 12.39 -18.83
C LYS A 3 3.61 11.47 -17.61
N ALA A 4 3.89 10.19 -17.83
CA ALA A 4 4.11 9.25 -16.74
C ALA A 4 5.40 9.54 -15.96
N TRP A 5 6.49 9.89 -16.65
CA TRP A 5 7.74 10.30 -16.01
C TRP A 5 7.60 11.61 -15.23
N GLY A 6 6.83 12.57 -15.77
CA GLY A 6 6.51 13.80 -15.05
C GLY A 6 5.71 13.57 -13.78
N LEU A 7 4.71 12.69 -13.81
CA LEU A 7 3.94 12.30 -12.63
C LEU A 7 4.79 11.57 -11.59
N LEU A 8 5.69 10.69 -12.04
CA LEU A 8 6.60 9.98 -11.14
C LEU A 8 7.59 10.94 -10.47
N ALA A 9 8.18 11.87 -11.22
CA ALA A 9 9.06 12.90 -10.68
C ALA A 9 8.31 13.79 -9.66
N LEU A 10 7.08 14.17 -9.97
CA LEU A 10 6.22 14.94 -9.06
C LEU A 10 5.91 14.14 -7.78
N LEU A 11 5.64 12.84 -7.88
CA LEU A 11 5.44 11.97 -6.70
C LEU A 11 6.68 11.93 -5.81
N VAL A 12 7.88 11.79 -6.38
CA VAL A 12 9.12 11.81 -5.60
C VAL A 12 9.32 13.16 -4.92
N LEU A 13 9.03 14.26 -5.62
CA LEU A 13 9.06 15.61 -5.04
C LEU A 13 8.07 15.75 -3.87
N LEU A 14 6.86 15.24 -4.02
CA LEU A 14 5.85 15.25 -2.95
C LEU A 14 6.25 14.39 -1.76
N LEU A 15 6.88 13.21 -1.99
CA LEU A 15 7.45 12.38 -0.93
C LEU A 15 8.58 13.10 -0.17
N LEU A 16 9.44 13.83 -0.87
CA LEU A 16 10.44 14.69 -0.23
C LEU A 16 9.78 15.79 0.61
N GLY A 17 8.73 16.42 0.09
CA GLY A 17 7.94 17.41 0.83
C GLY A 17 7.30 16.82 2.09
N GLN A 18 6.71 15.63 2.02
CA GLN A 18 6.15 14.91 3.17
C GLN A 18 7.23 14.55 4.19
N THR A 19 8.39 14.07 3.73
CA THR A 19 9.52 13.75 4.60
C THR A 19 10.04 15.01 5.32
N ARG A 20 10.18 16.12 4.60
CA ARG A 20 10.59 17.40 5.21
C ARG A 20 9.57 17.91 6.22
N PHE A 21 8.28 17.80 5.89
CA PHE A 21 7.21 18.11 6.83
C PHE A 21 7.31 17.25 8.10
N ALA A 22 7.51 15.92 7.97
CA ALA A 22 7.61 15.03 9.11
C ALA A 22 8.80 15.41 10.03
N VAL A 23 9.95 15.77 9.47
CA VAL A 23 11.12 16.23 10.22
C VAL A 23 10.81 17.53 10.97
N LEU A 24 10.29 18.55 10.27
CA LEU A 24 9.95 19.83 10.88
C LEU A 24 8.89 19.71 11.99
N PHE A 25 7.89 18.87 11.75
CA PHE A 25 6.85 18.60 12.73
C PHE A 25 7.41 17.92 13.98
N ASN A 26 8.33 16.95 13.80
CA ASN A 26 9.01 16.28 14.90
C ASN A 26 9.89 17.25 15.71
N GLU A 27 10.65 18.13 15.04
CA GLU A 27 11.44 19.18 15.68
C GLU A 27 10.57 20.10 16.53
N GLN A 28 9.42 20.54 15.97
CA GLN A 28 8.49 21.43 16.70
C GLN A 28 7.78 20.72 17.86
N THR A 29 7.52 19.44 17.75
CA THR A 29 6.98 18.64 18.86
C THR A 29 7.99 18.54 20.00
N GLY A 30 9.28 18.44 19.69
CA GLY A 30 10.36 18.51 20.66
C GLY A 30 10.45 19.87 21.36
N GLU A 31 10.36 20.96 20.59
CA GLU A 31 10.40 22.33 21.11
C GLU A 31 9.16 22.64 21.98
N PHE A 32 7.98 22.23 21.56
CA PHE A 32 6.75 22.29 22.34
C PHE A 32 6.90 21.58 23.70
N THR A 33 7.44 20.37 23.70
CA THR A 33 7.64 19.60 24.93
C THR A 33 8.67 20.28 25.85
N SER A 34 9.74 20.81 25.28
CA SER A 34 10.79 21.52 26.02
C SER A 34 10.28 22.82 26.63
N ALA A 35 9.48 23.59 25.87
CA ALA A 35 8.86 24.82 26.35
C ALA A 35 7.88 24.55 27.53
N LEU A 36 7.10 23.46 27.43
CA LEU A 36 6.20 23.02 28.48
C LEU A 36 6.96 22.64 29.77
N ALA A 37 8.05 21.88 29.62
CA ALA A 37 8.90 21.49 30.74
C ALA A 37 9.57 22.69 31.40
N ALA A 38 9.99 23.70 30.64
CA ALA A 38 10.55 24.96 31.10
C ALA A 38 9.52 25.94 31.66
N ARG A 39 8.22 25.67 31.53
CA ARG A 39 7.10 26.57 31.86
C ARG A 39 7.20 27.93 31.14
N ASP A 40 7.73 27.93 29.94
CA ASP A 40 7.86 29.12 29.09
C ASP A 40 6.61 29.25 28.20
N GLU A 41 5.70 30.11 28.63
CA GLU A 41 4.40 30.28 27.96
C GLU A 41 4.54 30.88 26.55
N GLU A 42 5.47 31.79 26.33
CA GLU A 42 5.66 32.45 25.04
C GLU A 42 6.17 31.45 23.97
N ARG A 43 7.20 30.69 24.30
CA ARG A 43 7.75 29.63 23.43
C ARG A 43 6.72 28.53 23.16
N PHE A 44 5.94 28.16 24.17
CA PHE A 44 4.87 27.18 24.03
C PHE A 44 3.83 27.59 22.98
N TRP A 45 3.27 28.80 23.11
CA TRP A 45 2.28 29.28 22.14
C TRP A 45 2.85 29.55 20.75
N ALA A 46 4.11 29.96 20.66
CA ALA A 46 4.80 30.10 19.39
C ALA A 46 4.94 28.76 18.67
N SER A 47 5.34 27.70 19.39
CA SER A 47 5.45 26.34 18.83
C SER A 47 4.11 25.78 18.39
N ILE A 48 3.03 26.00 19.15
CA ILE A 48 1.67 25.60 18.75
C ILE A 48 1.25 26.29 17.45
N LYS A 49 1.41 27.58 17.36
CA LYS A 49 1.06 28.34 16.14
C LYS A 49 1.84 27.82 14.93
N TYR A 50 3.13 27.54 15.11
CA TYR A 50 3.95 27.00 14.03
C TYR A 50 3.52 25.58 13.62
N CYS A 51 3.19 24.71 14.57
CA CYS A 51 2.62 23.38 14.29
C CYS A 51 1.32 23.47 13.48
N LEU A 52 0.41 24.39 13.83
CA LEU A 52 -0.83 24.60 13.09
C LEU A 52 -0.56 25.07 11.65
N TRP A 53 0.40 25.97 11.45
CA TRP A 53 0.82 26.40 10.11
C TRP A 53 1.41 25.24 9.31
N LEU A 54 2.25 24.41 9.92
CA LEU A 54 2.78 23.20 9.27
C LEU A 54 1.67 22.25 8.85
N LEU A 55 0.68 22.02 9.71
CA LEU A 55 -0.47 21.15 9.39
C LEU A 55 -1.28 21.72 8.21
N LEU A 56 -1.55 23.02 8.19
CA LEU A 56 -2.24 23.66 7.06
C LEU A 56 -1.45 23.53 5.76
N ALA A 57 -0.12 23.70 5.82
CA ALA A 57 0.75 23.56 4.66
C ALA A 57 0.88 22.08 4.19
N ALA A 58 0.73 21.13 5.10
CA ALA A 58 0.77 19.70 4.78
C ALA A 58 -0.46 19.23 3.98
N LEU A 59 -1.64 19.78 4.25
CA LEU A 59 -2.89 19.37 3.61
C LEU A 59 -2.81 19.33 2.07
N PRO A 60 -2.39 20.40 1.38
CA PRO A 60 -2.28 20.37 -0.08
C PRO A 60 -1.21 19.39 -0.57
N ILE A 61 -0.12 19.21 0.17
CA ILE A 61 0.96 18.24 -0.19
C ILE A 61 0.41 16.81 -0.17
N TYR A 62 -0.31 16.45 0.89
CA TYR A 62 -0.92 15.12 1.00
C TYR A 62 -2.05 14.92 -0.01
N ALA A 63 -2.93 15.90 -0.19
CA ALA A 63 -4.00 15.81 -1.16
C ALA A 63 -3.47 15.64 -2.58
N LEU A 64 -2.45 16.43 -2.95
CA LEU A 64 -1.83 16.35 -4.27
C LEU A 64 -1.09 15.00 -4.45
N TYR A 65 -0.43 14.50 -3.41
CA TYR A 65 0.22 13.20 -3.44
C TYR A 65 -0.76 12.08 -3.78
N TYR A 66 -1.90 11.98 -3.10
CA TYR A 66 -2.90 10.95 -3.37
C TYR A 66 -3.49 11.11 -4.77
N PHE A 67 -3.80 12.32 -5.18
CA PHE A 67 -4.31 12.59 -6.52
C PHE A 67 -3.33 12.17 -7.64
N VAL A 68 -2.07 12.54 -7.51
CA VAL A 68 -1.02 12.21 -8.50
C VAL A 68 -0.74 10.72 -8.51
N ARG A 69 -0.70 10.08 -7.33
CA ARG A 69 -0.54 8.62 -7.19
C ARG A 69 -1.64 7.87 -7.95
N ASP A 70 -2.89 8.22 -7.68
CA ASP A 70 -4.04 7.52 -8.28
C ASP A 70 -4.11 7.78 -9.78
N THR A 71 -3.80 9.01 -10.20
CA THR A 71 -3.68 9.36 -11.62
C THR A 71 -2.59 8.54 -12.32
N LEU A 72 -1.42 8.40 -11.73
CA LEU A 72 -0.33 7.58 -12.29
C LEU A 72 -0.74 6.10 -12.36
N GLY A 73 -1.41 5.58 -11.33
CA GLY A 73 -1.94 4.23 -11.29
C GLY A 73 -2.92 3.96 -12.44
N LEU A 74 -3.84 4.89 -12.70
CA LEU A 74 -4.78 4.80 -13.82
C LEU A 74 -4.07 4.83 -15.18
N TYR A 75 -3.08 5.69 -15.37
CA TYR A 75 -2.29 5.72 -16.61
C TYR A 75 -1.52 4.42 -16.83
N TRP A 76 -0.91 3.87 -15.77
CA TRP A 76 -0.17 2.61 -15.85
C TRP A 76 -1.10 1.45 -16.16
N ARG A 77 -2.23 1.35 -15.43
CA ARG A 77 -3.28 0.34 -15.69
C ARG A 77 -3.77 0.41 -17.13
N ARG A 78 -4.15 1.61 -17.61
CA ARG A 78 -4.62 1.80 -18.98
C ARG A 78 -3.59 1.33 -20.00
N TRP A 79 -2.33 1.72 -19.84
CA TRP A 79 -1.25 1.31 -20.74
C TRP A 79 -1.07 -0.20 -20.74
N LEU A 80 -1.05 -0.83 -19.58
CA LEU A 80 -0.85 -2.27 -19.43
C LEU A 80 -2.04 -3.04 -20.02
N THR A 81 -3.29 -2.61 -19.73
CA THR A 81 -4.50 -3.21 -20.29
C THR A 81 -4.51 -3.17 -21.82
N HIS A 82 -4.18 -2.02 -22.41
CA HIS A 82 -4.09 -1.94 -23.89
C HIS A 82 -3.04 -2.90 -24.44
N ARG A 83 -1.88 -2.97 -23.81
CA ARG A 83 -0.82 -3.87 -24.26
C ARG A 83 -1.22 -5.34 -24.19
N PHE A 84 -1.93 -5.75 -23.14
CA PHE A 84 -2.45 -7.11 -23.04
C PHE A 84 -3.59 -7.40 -24.03
N LEU A 85 -4.48 -6.45 -24.23
CA LEU A 85 -5.54 -6.58 -25.22
C LEU A 85 -4.98 -6.67 -26.66
N ASP A 86 -4.00 -5.86 -27.00
CA ASP A 86 -3.33 -5.94 -28.30
C ASP A 86 -2.70 -7.33 -28.53
N SER A 87 -2.07 -7.90 -27.49
CA SER A 87 -1.52 -9.26 -27.54
C SER A 87 -2.63 -10.33 -27.63
N TYR A 88 -3.70 -10.17 -26.86
CA TYR A 88 -4.83 -11.11 -26.81
C TYR A 88 -5.55 -11.21 -28.14
N PHE A 89 -5.78 -10.08 -28.83
CA PHE A 89 -6.42 -10.06 -30.15
C PHE A 89 -5.46 -10.31 -31.30
N SER A 90 -4.14 -10.23 -31.11
CA SER A 90 -3.17 -10.54 -32.16
C SER A 90 -3.18 -12.03 -32.47
N HIS A 91 -2.98 -12.38 -33.77
CA HIS A 91 -2.84 -13.77 -34.25
C HIS A 91 -3.95 -14.76 -33.77
N ARG A 92 -5.11 -14.26 -33.37
CA ARG A 92 -6.23 -15.05 -32.84
C ARG A 92 -5.89 -15.80 -31.52
N HIS A 93 -4.98 -15.29 -30.70
CA HIS A 93 -4.62 -15.90 -29.43
C HIS A 93 -5.83 -16.13 -28.49
N PHE A 94 -6.85 -15.25 -28.56
CA PHE A 94 -8.09 -15.45 -27.82
C PHE A 94 -8.79 -16.79 -28.12
N TYR A 95 -8.67 -17.30 -29.37
CA TYR A 95 -9.24 -18.57 -29.76
C TYR A 95 -8.36 -19.74 -29.28
N GLU A 96 -7.04 -19.62 -29.43
CA GLU A 96 -6.07 -20.64 -28.99
C GLU A 96 -6.08 -20.80 -27.47
N LEU A 97 -6.20 -19.70 -26.71
CA LEU A 97 -6.28 -19.72 -25.26
C LEU A 97 -7.58 -20.39 -24.76
N ASN A 98 -8.67 -20.24 -25.49
CA ASN A 98 -9.94 -20.88 -25.14
C ASN A 98 -9.92 -22.41 -25.42
N ALA A 99 -9.07 -22.85 -26.35
CA ALA A 99 -8.87 -24.26 -26.66
C ALA A 99 -7.84 -24.96 -25.73
N ASN A 100 -6.97 -24.18 -25.06
CA ASN A 100 -5.93 -24.68 -24.19
C ASN A 100 -6.36 -24.53 -22.71
N ALA A 101 -6.61 -25.64 -22.02
CA ALA A 101 -6.97 -25.68 -20.61
C ALA A 101 -5.85 -25.16 -19.64
N GLY A 102 -4.72 -24.66 -20.16
CA GLY A 102 -3.57 -24.22 -19.35
C GLY A 102 -3.70 -22.83 -18.74
N ILE A 103 -4.59 -21.97 -19.25
CA ILE A 103 -4.84 -20.62 -18.72
C ILE A 103 -6.33 -20.52 -18.42
N ASP A 104 -6.63 -20.51 -17.12
CA ASP A 104 -8.00 -20.34 -16.64
C ASP A 104 -8.40 -18.88 -16.69
N ASN A 105 -9.58 -18.57 -17.24
CA ASN A 105 -10.25 -17.28 -17.28
C ASN A 105 -9.35 -16.11 -17.74
N PRO A 106 -8.87 -16.05 -18.99
CA PRO A 106 -7.98 -14.97 -19.45
C PRO A 106 -8.62 -13.58 -19.39
N ASP A 107 -9.96 -13.48 -19.52
CA ASP A 107 -10.76 -12.28 -19.35
C ASP A 107 -10.67 -11.70 -17.92
N GLN A 108 -10.80 -12.55 -16.91
CA GLN A 108 -10.64 -12.17 -15.50
C GLN A 108 -9.21 -11.70 -15.23
N ARG A 109 -8.19 -12.38 -15.77
CA ARG A 109 -6.79 -11.97 -15.61
C ARG A 109 -6.52 -10.59 -16.21
N ILE A 110 -7.05 -10.30 -17.38
CA ILE A 110 -6.91 -8.99 -18.01
C ILE A 110 -7.68 -7.90 -17.24
N ALA A 111 -8.86 -8.22 -16.70
CA ALA A 111 -9.68 -7.26 -15.98
C ALA A 111 -9.21 -7.00 -14.54
N GLU A 112 -8.95 -8.05 -13.77
CA GLU A 112 -8.69 -7.97 -12.32
C GLU A 112 -7.21 -8.04 -11.97
N ASP A 113 -6.43 -8.96 -12.57
CA ASP A 113 -5.03 -9.14 -12.19
C ASP A 113 -4.20 -7.93 -12.59
N ILE A 114 -4.45 -7.33 -13.75
CA ILE A 114 -3.77 -6.08 -14.16
C ILE A 114 -4.08 -4.95 -13.19
N ASN A 115 -5.32 -4.82 -12.75
CA ASN A 115 -5.69 -3.80 -11.76
C ASN A 115 -4.97 -4.00 -10.44
N THR A 116 -5.04 -5.21 -9.90
CA THR A 116 -4.40 -5.58 -8.64
C THR A 116 -2.88 -5.42 -8.71
N PHE A 117 -2.26 -5.88 -9.79
CA PHE A 117 -0.82 -5.76 -10.01
C PHE A 117 -0.38 -4.29 -10.05
N THR A 118 -1.05 -3.46 -10.86
CA THR A 118 -0.65 -2.06 -10.99
C THR A 118 -0.81 -1.27 -9.69
N GLN A 119 -1.89 -1.49 -8.95
CA GLN A 119 -2.12 -0.84 -7.67
C GLN A 119 -1.11 -1.29 -6.61
N ARG A 120 -0.92 -2.60 -6.44
CA ARG A 120 -0.02 -3.13 -5.41
C ARG A 120 1.45 -2.81 -5.70
N SER A 121 1.86 -2.89 -6.96
CA SER A 121 3.24 -2.56 -7.35
C SER A 121 3.56 -1.08 -7.18
N LEU A 122 2.64 -0.19 -7.56
CA LEU A 122 2.80 1.24 -7.35
C LEU A 122 2.85 1.59 -5.86
N TYR A 123 1.94 1.01 -5.08
CA TYR A 123 1.90 1.19 -3.63
C TYR A 123 3.20 0.73 -2.97
N PHE A 124 3.68 -0.46 -3.32
CA PHE A 124 4.95 -0.99 -2.80
C PHE A 124 6.13 -0.09 -3.16
N LEU A 125 6.22 0.35 -4.41
CA LEU A 125 7.29 1.23 -4.88
C LEU A 125 7.32 2.56 -4.09
N LEU A 126 6.16 3.18 -3.92
CA LEU A 126 6.06 4.47 -3.22
C LEU A 126 6.32 4.34 -1.71
N ILE A 127 5.85 3.25 -1.07
CA ILE A 127 6.21 2.98 0.32
C ILE A 127 7.70 2.76 0.47
N PHE A 128 8.31 1.96 -0.41
CA PHE A 128 9.75 1.69 -0.36
C PHE A 128 10.56 2.98 -0.48
N ILE A 129 10.27 3.80 -1.50
CA ILE A 129 10.96 5.08 -1.69
C ILE A 129 10.73 6.00 -0.48
N GLY A 130 9.47 6.14 -0.02
CA GLY A 130 9.13 6.97 1.14
C GLY A 130 9.82 6.52 2.41
N SER A 131 9.88 5.21 2.67
CA SER A 131 10.58 4.65 3.84
C SER A 131 12.08 4.91 3.80
N VAL A 132 12.71 4.77 2.63
CA VAL A 132 14.14 5.09 2.47
C VAL A 132 14.41 6.58 2.71
N LEU A 133 13.57 7.47 2.14
CA LEU A 133 13.70 8.91 2.37
C LEU A 133 13.54 9.29 3.84
N GLN A 134 12.55 8.72 4.53
CA GLN A 134 12.33 8.95 5.95
C GLN A 134 13.50 8.39 6.79
N LEU A 135 13.96 7.19 6.48
CA LEU A 135 15.10 6.59 7.18
C LEU A 135 16.34 7.49 7.09
N VAL A 136 16.67 7.97 5.88
CA VAL A 136 17.81 8.88 5.68
C VAL A 136 17.60 10.20 6.43
N ALA A 137 16.42 10.81 6.32
CA ALA A 137 16.13 12.09 6.94
C ALA A 137 16.20 12.02 8.48
N PHE A 138 15.53 11.04 9.09
CA PHE A 138 15.54 10.90 10.54
C PHE A 138 16.90 10.40 11.09
N SER A 139 17.61 9.56 10.32
CA SER A 139 19.00 9.21 10.70
C SER A 139 19.92 10.43 10.69
N ALA A 140 19.75 11.37 9.76
CA ALA A 140 20.51 12.61 9.73
C ALA A 140 20.21 13.50 10.95
N VAL A 141 18.92 13.63 11.34
CA VAL A 141 18.53 14.35 12.56
C VAL A 141 19.13 13.71 13.79
N LEU A 142 19.03 12.39 13.92
CA LEU A 142 19.55 11.66 15.06
C LEU A 142 21.09 11.73 15.12
N TRP A 143 21.76 11.71 13.97
CA TRP A 143 23.22 11.87 13.90
C TRP A 143 23.71 13.20 14.43
N ALA A 144 22.92 14.27 14.23
CA ALA A 144 23.21 15.60 14.78
C ALA A 144 23.09 15.66 16.32
N ILE A 145 22.27 14.76 16.90
CA ILE A 145 22.07 14.68 18.36
C ILE A 145 23.08 13.74 19.00
N SER A 146 23.17 12.48 18.52
CA SER A 146 24.08 11.46 19.05
C SER A 146 24.36 10.38 18.00
N ARG A 147 25.64 10.16 17.72
CA ARG A 147 26.10 9.10 16.82
C ARG A 147 25.84 7.71 17.39
N GLU A 148 25.95 7.54 18.68
CA GLU A 148 25.76 6.25 19.36
C GLU A 148 24.32 5.75 19.18
N LEU A 149 23.35 6.66 19.26
CA LEU A 149 21.94 6.33 19.04
C LEU A 149 21.67 5.88 17.60
N VAL A 150 22.37 6.42 16.61
CA VAL A 150 22.23 5.97 15.21
C VAL A 150 22.73 4.55 15.05
N TYR A 151 23.89 4.21 15.63
CA TYR A 151 24.42 2.83 15.59
C TYR A 151 23.48 1.85 16.29
N PHE A 152 22.98 2.22 17.48
CA PHE A 152 22.00 1.41 18.20
C PHE A 152 20.72 1.20 17.39
N LEU A 153 20.16 2.27 16.82
CA LEU A 153 18.95 2.20 16.01
C LEU A 153 19.14 1.34 14.76
N THR A 154 20.28 1.48 14.08
CA THR A 154 20.61 0.70 12.89
C THR A 154 20.70 -0.79 13.22
N PHE A 155 21.39 -1.12 14.31
CA PHE A 155 21.48 -2.50 14.79
C PHE A 155 20.12 -3.06 15.16
N TYR A 156 19.34 -2.31 15.94
CA TYR A 156 17.99 -2.72 16.36
C TYR A 156 17.05 -2.93 15.18
N ALA A 157 17.02 -1.99 14.22
CA ALA A 157 16.20 -2.09 13.04
C ALA A 157 16.59 -3.28 12.16
N THR A 158 17.91 -3.49 11.96
CA THR A 158 18.40 -4.63 11.17
C THR A 158 18.05 -5.95 11.84
N ALA A 159 18.32 -6.08 13.15
CA ALA A 159 17.99 -7.29 13.91
C ALA A 159 16.47 -7.56 13.89
N GLY A 160 15.65 -6.55 14.13
CA GLY A 160 14.19 -6.66 14.08
C GLY A 160 13.67 -7.08 12.70
N THR A 161 14.23 -6.51 11.64
CA THR A 161 13.89 -6.87 10.26
C THR A 161 14.24 -8.33 9.96
N LEU A 162 15.45 -8.77 10.32
CA LEU A 162 15.88 -10.15 10.12
C LEU A 162 14.99 -11.12 10.91
N ILE A 163 14.71 -10.85 12.17
CA ILE A 163 13.81 -11.66 12.99
C ILE A 163 12.42 -11.73 12.32
N THR A 164 11.88 -10.60 11.88
CA THR A 164 10.57 -10.56 11.23
C THR A 164 10.53 -11.41 9.97
N ILE A 165 11.54 -11.31 9.11
CA ILE A 165 11.61 -12.08 7.87
C ILE A 165 11.76 -13.58 8.15
N PHE A 166 12.73 -13.98 8.97
CA PHE A 166 13.07 -15.39 9.17
C PHE A 166 12.11 -16.12 10.10
N VAL A 167 11.59 -15.45 11.14
CA VAL A 167 10.70 -16.09 12.12
C VAL A 167 9.23 -16.03 11.68
N PHE A 168 8.80 -14.86 11.20
CA PHE A 168 7.39 -14.62 10.90
C PHE A 168 7.04 -14.70 9.42
N GLY A 169 8.01 -14.48 8.50
CA GLY A 169 7.74 -14.39 7.07
C GLY A 169 7.03 -15.61 6.51
N ASN A 170 7.56 -16.82 6.74
CA ASN A 170 6.95 -18.07 6.27
C ASN A 170 5.59 -18.36 6.93
N ARG A 171 5.45 -18.03 8.22
CA ARG A 171 4.17 -18.20 8.92
C ARG A 171 3.10 -17.26 8.37
N LEU A 172 3.43 -16.01 8.14
CA LEU A 172 2.51 -15.01 7.58
C LEU A 172 2.10 -15.36 6.15
N MET A 173 3.04 -15.82 5.31
CA MET A 173 2.73 -16.27 3.95
C MET A 173 1.77 -17.46 3.96
N ASN A 174 2.03 -18.48 4.79
CA ASN A 174 1.14 -19.62 4.91
C ASN A 174 -0.23 -19.25 5.45
N LEU A 175 -0.28 -18.37 6.46
CA LEU A 175 -1.56 -17.89 7.02
C LEU A 175 -2.38 -17.14 5.96
N ASN A 176 -1.75 -16.25 5.22
CA ASN A 176 -2.40 -15.51 4.12
C ASN A 176 -2.88 -16.44 3.01
N PHE A 177 -2.09 -17.46 2.65
CA PHE A 177 -2.49 -18.47 1.69
C PHE A 177 -3.73 -19.26 2.16
N HIS A 178 -3.75 -19.72 3.41
CA HIS A 178 -4.90 -20.41 3.98
C HIS A 178 -6.13 -19.49 4.09
N GLN A 179 -5.94 -18.23 4.44
CA GLN A 179 -7.04 -17.25 4.48
C GLN A 179 -7.68 -17.07 3.09
N LEU A 180 -6.86 -16.85 2.06
CA LEU A 180 -7.36 -16.69 0.69
C LEU A 180 -8.08 -17.94 0.19
N ARG A 181 -7.56 -19.12 0.53
CA ARG A 181 -8.22 -20.38 0.19
C ARG A 181 -9.58 -20.51 0.88
N ARG A 182 -9.66 -20.24 2.19
CA ARG A 182 -10.92 -20.27 2.93
C ARG A 182 -11.94 -19.26 2.41
N GLU A 183 -11.47 -18.09 2.03
CA GLU A 183 -12.34 -17.06 1.42
C GLU A 183 -12.87 -17.51 0.05
N ALA A 184 -12.07 -18.20 -0.76
CA ALA A 184 -12.51 -18.78 -2.02
C ALA A 184 -13.51 -19.93 -1.80
N ASP A 185 -13.24 -20.84 -0.84
CA ASP A 185 -14.14 -21.93 -0.47
C ASP A 185 -15.49 -21.40 0.02
N PHE A 186 -15.48 -20.36 0.87
CA PHE A 186 -16.68 -19.67 1.36
C PHE A 186 -17.50 -19.06 0.22
N ARG A 187 -16.83 -18.34 -0.68
CA ARG A 187 -17.49 -17.75 -1.87
C ARG A 187 -18.11 -18.82 -2.75
N PHE A 188 -17.40 -19.91 -2.99
CA PHE A 188 -17.91 -21.05 -3.74
C PHE A 188 -19.14 -21.69 -3.07
N GLY A 189 -19.11 -21.85 -1.74
CA GLY A 189 -20.26 -22.33 -0.96
C GLY A 189 -21.49 -21.47 -1.14
N LEU A 190 -21.33 -20.12 -1.05
CA LEU A 190 -22.45 -19.18 -1.27
C LEU A 190 -23.00 -19.22 -2.70
N VAL A 191 -22.14 -19.35 -3.71
CA VAL A 191 -22.56 -19.50 -5.11
C VAL A 191 -23.35 -20.78 -5.30
N ARG A 192 -22.88 -21.89 -4.74
CA ARG A 192 -23.58 -23.19 -4.77
C ARG A 192 -24.97 -23.10 -4.14
N ILE A 193 -25.11 -22.45 -2.97
CA ILE A 193 -26.40 -22.23 -2.33
C ILE A 193 -27.32 -21.41 -3.22
N ARG A 194 -26.83 -20.34 -3.85
CA ARG A 194 -27.60 -19.52 -4.77
C ARG A 194 -28.10 -20.28 -5.98
N GLU A 195 -27.24 -21.10 -6.56
CA GLU A 195 -27.57 -21.90 -7.74
C GLU A 195 -28.58 -23.03 -7.45
N ASN A 196 -28.57 -23.57 -6.22
CA ASN A 196 -29.47 -24.63 -5.78
C ASN A 196 -30.57 -24.14 -4.82
N ALA A 197 -30.85 -22.84 -4.79
CA ALA A 197 -31.76 -22.22 -3.81
C ALA A 197 -33.15 -22.84 -3.80
N GLU A 198 -33.70 -23.19 -4.95
CA GLU A 198 -35.02 -23.82 -5.08
C GLU A 198 -35.03 -25.23 -4.45
N SER A 199 -34.03 -26.04 -4.74
CA SER A 199 -33.89 -27.39 -4.16
C SER A 199 -33.72 -27.34 -2.66
N ILE A 200 -32.88 -26.43 -2.15
CA ILE A 200 -32.63 -26.25 -0.73
C ILE A 200 -33.93 -25.84 -0.01
N ALA A 201 -34.70 -24.91 -0.58
CA ALA A 201 -35.97 -24.45 -0.02
C ALA A 201 -37.03 -25.59 -0.02
N LEU A 202 -37.14 -26.37 -1.08
CA LEU A 202 -38.06 -27.49 -1.19
C LEU A 202 -37.79 -28.60 -0.16
N TYR A 203 -36.53 -28.94 0.06
CA TYR A 203 -36.12 -29.98 0.99
C TYR A 203 -35.87 -29.49 2.41
N ARG A 204 -36.04 -28.17 2.69
CA ARG A 204 -35.78 -27.51 3.98
C ARG A 204 -34.34 -27.81 4.48
N GLY A 205 -33.37 -27.73 3.54
CA GLY A 205 -31.97 -28.06 3.78
C GLY A 205 -31.12 -26.93 4.38
N GLU A 206 -31.70 -25.79 4.78
CA GLU A 206 -31.00 -24.59 5.21
C GLU A 206 -30.03 -24.85 6.37
N ALA A 207 -30.43 -25.67 7.35
CA ALA A 207 -29.60 -25.99 8.50
C ALA A 207 -28.35 -26.81 8.15
N GLN A 208 -28.44 -27.68 7.13
CA GLN A 208 -27.33 -28.47 6.64
C GLN A 208 -26.35 -27.63 5.83
N GLU A 209 -26.87 -26.78 4.96
CA GLU A 209 -26.04 -25.87 4.17
C GLU A 209 -25.30 -24.86 5.05
N LEU A 210 -25.94 -24.35 6.10
CA LEU A 210 -25.31 -23.43 7.07
C LEU A 210 -24.10 -24.07 7.79
N GLN A 211 -24.11 -25.39 8.00
CA GLN A 211 -22.95 -26.09 8.62
C GLN A 211 -21.80 -26.33 7.65
N GLN A 212 -22.06 -26.31 6.33
CA GLN A 212 -21.05 -26.57 5.31
C GLN A 212 -20.34 -25.29 4.81
N VAL A 213 -20.89 -24.14 5.09
CA VAL A 213 -20.36 -22.82 4.72
C VAL A 213 -19.71 -22.13 5.91
#